data_acdced85696d9272ff9d9713959c6606
#
_entry.id   acdced85696d9272ff9d9713959c6606
#
_cell.length_a   1.000
_cell.length_b   1.000
_cell.length_c   1.000
_cell.angle_alpha   90.00
_cell.angle_beta   90.00
_cell.angle_gamma   90.00
#
_symmetry.space_group_name_H-M   'P 1'
#
loop_
_entity.id
_entity.type
_entity.pdbx_description
1 polymer ?
#
loop_
_entity_poly.entity_id
_entity_poly.type
_entity_poly.pdbx_seq_one_letter_code
_entity_poly.pdbx_strand_id
1 'polypeptide(L)'
;ARVLRHVSPAFVEDPVRLLRVARFAARFAPLGFTLADETLALMREIVAQGEAQHLVAERVWQETHTALKEPAPSAFLRTLRACGALAVIFPGPDRLHGTPQRAEFHPEVDAGIHQEMVSDMAARIAPGDALVGWCALVHDLGKGVTPRVQLPRHDGHETTGLPLVQAMSE
;
A
#
# COMPACT_ATOMS: atom_id res chain seq x y z
N ALA A 1 -6.77 24.21 -8.51
CA ALA A 1 -6.13 23.51 -7.41
C ALA A 1 -5.76 22.09 -7.86
N ARG A 2 -4.60 21.57 -7.42
CA ARG A 2 -4.17 20.20 -7.69
C ARG A 2 -4.69 19.29 -6.58
N VAL A 3 -5.99 18.97 -6.64
CA VAL A 3 -6.68 18.21 -5.58
C VAL A 3 -7.47 17.07 -6.21
N LEU A 4 -7.28 15.87 -5.68
CA LEU A 4 -8.10 14.70 -5.98
C LEU A 4 -9.33 14.73 -5.08
N ARG A 5 -10.50 14.86 -5.68
CA ARG A 5 -11.79 14.99 -4.99
C ARG A 5 -12.82 14.07 -5.63
N HIS A 6 -13.67 13.46 -4.82
CA HIS A 6 -14.85 12.75 -5.31
C HIS A 6 -15.84 13.74 -5.96
N VAL A 7 -16.63 13.26 -6.91
CA VAL A 7 -17.52 14.11 -7.71
C VAL A 7 -18.92 14.19 -7.09
N SER A 8 -19.37 13.13 -6.41
CA SER A 8 -20.72 13.05 -5.87
C SER A 8 -20.81 12.14 -4.64
N PRO A 9 -21.87 12.24 -3.83
CA PRO A 9 -22.15 11.35 -2.70
C PRO A 9 -22.23 9.86 -3.10
N ALA A 10 -22.57 9.55 -4.35
CA ALA A 10 -22.54 8.17 -4.87
C ALA A 10 -21.16 7.50 -4.77
N PHE A 11 -20.13 8.26 -4.39
CA PHE A 11 -18.79 7.73 -4.14
C PHE A 11 -18.79 6.50 -3.21
N VAL A 12 -19.64 6.48 -2.19
CA VAL A 12 -19.72 5.40 -1.20
C VAL A 12 -20.41 4.11 -1.72
N GLU A 13 -21.06 4.15 -2.86
CA GLU A 13 -21.82 3.01 -3.39
C GLU A 13 -20.95 1.87 -3.95
N ASP A 14 -19.66 2.15 -4.24
CA ASP A 14 -18.72 1.15 -4.77
C ASP A 14 -17.38 1.24 -4.03
N PRO A 15 -17.06 0.27 -3.14
CA PRO A 15 -15.84 0.29 -2.34
C PRO A 15 -14.55 0.20 -3.18
N VAL A 16 -14.60 -0.24 -4.44
CA VAL A 16 -13.43 -0.21 -5.36
C VAL A 16 -12.94 1.22 -5.59
N ARG A 17 -13.78 2.22 -5.38
CA ARG A 17 -13.37 3.63 -5.50
C ARG A 17 -12.27 4.01 -4.52
N LEU A 18 -12.13 3.31 -3.37
CA LEU A 18 -10.97 3.43 -2.48
C LEU A 18 -9.66 3.19 -3.22
N LEU A 19 -9.58 2.05 -3.91
CA LEU A 19 -8.40 1.65 -4.68
C LEU A 19 -8.16 2.58 -5.87
N ARG A 20 -9.22 3.01 -6.54
CA ARG A 20 -9.12 3.96 -7.67
C ARG A 20 -8.56 5.31 -7.24
N VAL A 21 -9.01 5.85 -6.11
CA VAL A 21 -8.49 7.11 -5.56
C VAL A 21 -7.02 6.92 -5.18
N ALA A 22 -6.67 5.83 -4.50
CA ALA A 22 -5.30 5.53 -4.13
C ALA A 22 -4.39 5.39 -5.37
N ARG A 23 -4.87 4.74 -6.44
CA ARG A 23 -4.15 4.67 -7.71
C ARG A 23 -3.97 6.05 -8.36
N PHE A 24 -4.99 6.88 -8.35
CA PHE A 24 -4.84 8.26 -8.85
C PHE A 24 -3.86 9.08 -7.99
N ALA A 25 -3.80 8.83 -6.68
CA ALA A 25 -2.75 9.43 -5.85
C ALA A 25 -1.36 8.99 -6.32
N ALA A 26 -1.14 7.71 -6.61
CA ALA A 26 0.13 7.21 -7.15
C ALA A 26 0.51 7.87 -8.50
N ARG A 27 -0.48 8.11 -9.34
CA ARG A 27 -0.29 8.73 -10.66
C ARG A 27 0.03 10.22 -10.58
N PHE A 28 -0.67 10.94 -9.72
CA PHE A 28 -0.67 12.40 -9.72
C PHE A 28 0.16 13.03 -8.60
N ALA A 29 0.65 12.25 -7.61
CA ALA A 29 1.52 12.76 -6.55
C ALA A 29 2.76 13.50 -7.09
N PRO A 30 3.47 12.99 -8.12
CA PRO A 30 4.64 13.72 -8.67
C PRO A 30 4.28 15.06 -9.31
N LEU A 31 3.01 15.27 -9.65
CA LEU A 31 2.51 16.54 -10.19
C LEU A 31 2.00 17.49 -9.08
N GLY A 32 2.19 17.11 -7.81
CA GLY A 32 1.80 17.92 -6.64
C GLY A 32 0.30 17.87 -6.33
N PHE A 33 -0.41 16.82 -6.75
CA PHE A 33 -1.80 16.61 -6.33
C PHE A 33 -1.86 16.06 -4.92
N THR A 34 -2.82 16.54 -4.14
CA THR A 34 -3.15 16.07 -2.80
C THR A 34 -4.57 15.52 -2.75
N LEU A 35 -4.84 14.63 -1.81
CA LEU A 35 -6.20 14.14 -1.58
C LEU A 35 -7.00 15.14 -0.75
N ALA A 36 -8.24 15.42 -1.15
CA ALA A 36 -9.14 16.27 -0.40
C ALA A 36 -9.56 15.61 0.92
N ASP A 37 -9.58 16.37 2.02
CA ASP A 37 -9.93 15.86 3.36
C ASP A 37 -11.33 15.24 3.41
N GLU A 38 -12.29 15.83 2.73
CA GLU A 38 -13.64 15.30 2.63
C GLU A 38 -13.72 13.99 1.84
N THR A 39 -12.84 13.78 0.86
CA THR A 39 -12.73 12.49 0.15
C THR A 39 -12.11 11.43 1.03
N LEU A 40 -11.06 11.79 1.77
CA LEU A 40 -10.44 10.89 2.75
C LEU A 40 -11.44 10.51 3.87
N ALA A 41 -12.30 11.45 4.31
CA ALA A 41 -13.36 11.17 5.28
C ALA A 41 -14.35 10.12 4.77
N LEU A 42 -14.84 10.26 3.52
CA LEU A 42 -15.71 9.26 2.90
C LEU A 42 -15.00 7.90 2.73
N MET A 43 -13.73 7.88 2.39
CA MET A 43 -12.97 6.64 2.31
C MET A 43 -12.90 5.92 3.67
N ARG A 44 -12.69 6.67 4.76
CA ARG A 44 -12.73 6.12 6.13
C ARG A 44 -14.10 5.58 6.50
N GLU A 45 -15.16 6.24 6.08
CA GLU A 45 -16.54 5.80 6.31
C GLU A 45 -16.79 4.44 5.62
N ILE A 46 -16.42 4.26 4.36
CA ILE A 46 -16.54 2.99 3.62
C ILE A 46 -15.81 1.86 4.38
N VAL A 47 -14.60 2.14 4.89
CA VAL A 47 -13.83 1.15 5.66
C VAL A 47 -14.52 0.84 7.00
N ALA A 48 -15.01 1.85 7.71
CA ALA A 48 -15.70 1.70 9.00
C ALA A 48 -17.01 0.92 8.88
N GLN A 49 -17.70 1.02 7.74
CA GLN A 49 -18.91 0.26 7.43
C GLN A 49 -18.61 -1.20 7.04
N GLY A 50 -17.33 -1.60 6.91
CA GLY A 50 -16.94 -2.96 6.57
C GLY A 50 -16.97 -3.27 5.06
N GLU A 51 -17.33 -2.31 4.22
CA GLU A 51 -17.47 -2.50 2.77
C GLU A 51 -16.16 -2.92 2.09
N ALA A 52 -15.02 -2.50 2.63
CA ALA A 52 -13.70 -2.87 2.09
C ALA A 52 -13.42 -4.39 2.19
N GLN A 53 -14.09 -5.12 3.10
CA GLN A 53 -13.96 -6.57 3.27
C GLN A 53 -14.69 -7.37 2.17
N HIS A 54 -15.62 -6.74 1.46
CA HIS A 54 -16.42 -7.35 0.41
C HIS A 54 -15.86 -7.11 -0.99
N LEU A 55 -14.67 -6.54 -1.08
CA LEU A 55 -13.99 -6.34 -2.36
C LEU A 55 -13.62 -7.67 -3.00
N VAL A 56 -14.01 -7.83 -4.27
CA VAL A 56 -13.65 -9.00 -5.07
C VAL A 56 -12.16 -8.94 -5.43
N ALA A 57 -11.43 -10.03 -5.18
CA ALA A 57 -9.98 -10.10 -5.37
C ALA A 57 -9.52 -9.65 -6.76
N GLU A 58 -10.24 -10.03 -7.81
CA GLU A 58 -9.93 -9.62 -9.19
C GLU A 58 -9.97 -8.09 -9.37
N ARG A 59 -10.96 -7.40 -8.78
CA ARG A 59 -11.05 -5.94 -8.84
C ARG A 59 -9.94 -5.26 -8.02
N VAL A 60 -9.58 -5.86 -6.88
CA VAL A 60 -8.43 -5.41 -6.07
C VAL A 60 -7.15 -5.53 -6.90
N TRP A 61 -6.95 -6.68 -7.54
CA TRP A 61 -5.77 -6.92 -8.36
C TRP A 61 -5.67 -5.96 -9.54
N GLN A 62 -6.76 -5.71 -10.27
CA GLN A 62 -6.77 -4.80 -11.42
C GLN A 62 -6.29 -3.39 -11.05
N GLU A 63 -6.81 -2.83 -9.96
CA GLU A 63 -6.42 -1.49 -9.51
C GLU A 63 -4.99 -1.48 -8.93
N THR A 64 -4.60 -2.53 -8.19
CA THR A 64 -3.25 -2.70 -7.63
C THR A 64 -2.21 -2.85 -8.74
N HIS A 65 -2.43 -3.76 -9.68
CA HIS A 65 -1.56 -3.97 -10.83
C HIS A 65 -1.32 -2.67 -11.61
N THR A 66 -2.37 -1.85 -11.76
CA THR A 66 -2.25 -0.55 -12.41
C THR A 66 -1.48 0.44 -11.53
N ALA A 67 -1.74 0.46 -10.22
CA ALA A 67 -1.07 1.33 -9.27
C ALA A 67 0.44 1.06 -9.18
N LEU A 68 0.86 -0.21 -9.25
CA LEU A 68 2.28 -0.60 -9.25
C LEU A 68 3.06 -0.11 -10.48
N LYS A 69 2.36 0.24 -11.57
CA LYS A 69 2.96 0.82 -12.78
C LYS A 69 3.00 2.34 -12.78
N GLU A 70 2.35 2.97 -11.82
CA GLU A 70 2.31 4.44 -11.71
C GLU A 70 3.65 4.99 -11.17
N PRO A 71 3.94 6.27 -11.39
CA PRO A 71 5.26 6.83 -11.05
C PRO A 71 5.55 6.98 -9.56
N ALA A 72 4.54 6.91 -8.67
CA ALA A 72 4.72 6.99 -7.21
C ALA A 72 3.84 5.96 -6.47
N PRO A 73 4.17 4.64 -6.56
CA PRO A 73 3.37 3.58 -5.92
C PRO A 73 3.26 3.73 -4.40
N SER A 74 4.23 4.38 -3.75
CA SER A 74 4.15 4.70 -2.32
C SER A 74 2.91 5.51 -1.96
N ALA A 75 2.46 6.41 -2.85
CA ALA A 75 1.25 7.21 -2.61
C ALA A 75 -0.02 6.34 -2.62
N PHE A 76 -0.05 5.22 -3.36
CA PHE A 76 -1.12 4.23 -3.28
C PHE A 76 -1.19 3.64 -1.87
N LEU A 77 -0.06 3.14 -1.35
CA LEU A 77 0.02 2.54 -0.01
C LEU A 77 -0.35 3.56 1.07
N ARG A 78 0.23 4.76 1.02
CA ARG A 78 -0.08 5.84 1.98
C ARG A 78 -1.54 6.23 1.99
N THR A 79 -2.17 6.32 0.82
CA THR A 79 -3.59 6.67 0.71
C THR A 79 -4.48 5.60 1.33
N LEU A 80 -4.23 4.32 1.02
CA LEU A 80 -4.97 3.21 1.63
C LEU A 80 -4.75 3.14 3.14
N ARG A 81 -3.53 3.40 3.61
CA ARG A 81 -3.22 3.44 5.04
C ARG A 81 -3.94 4.59 5.75
N ALA A 82 -3.95 5.77 5.16
CA ALA A 82 -4.59 6.96 5.73
C ALA A 82 -6.10 6.79 5.94
N CYS A 83 -6.78 5.97 5.14
CA CYS A 83 -8.19 5.64 5.34
C CYS A 83 -8.43 4.32 6.09
N GLY A 84 -7.38 3.57 6.46
CA GLY A 84 -7.49 2.28 7.14
C GLY A 84 -7.73 1.09 6.21
N ALA A 85 -7.85 1.31 4.90
CA ALA A 85 -8.09 0.24 3.93
C ALA A 85 -6.87 -0.68 3.76
N LEU A 86 -5.64 -0.19 4.00
CA LEU A 86 -4.43 -1.00 3.86
C LEU A 86 -4.46 -2.21 4.79
N ALA A 87 -4.86 -2.03 6.06
CA ALA A 87 -4.94 -3.11 7.04
C ALA A 87 -5.98 -4.19 6.66
N VAL A 88 -7.05 -3.79 5.95
CA VAL A 88 -8.13 -4.69 5.52
C VAL A 88 -7.75 -5.44 4.25
N ILE A 89 -7.23 -4.73 3.25
CA ILE A 89 -6.99 -5.28 1.91
C ILE A 89 -5.61 -5.94 1.82
N PHE A 90 -4.60 -5.32 2.42
CA PHE A 90 -3.20 -5.75 2.38
C PHE A 90 -2.58 -5.79 3.79
N PRO A 91 -3.02 -6.69 4.65
CA PRO A 91 -2.56 -6.75 6.05
C PRO A 91 -1.05 -7.02 6.17
N GLY A 92 -0.44 -7.69 5.20
CA GLY A 92 1.02 -7.91 5.15
C GLY A 92 1.80 -6.61 5.06
N PRO A 93 1.62 -5.80 4.01
CA PRO A 93 2.20 -4.47 3.88
C PRO A 93 1.87 -3.52 5.03
N ASP A 94 0.65 -3.56 5.57
CA ASP A 94 0.27 -2.70 6.70
C ASP A 94 1.09 -2.98 7.96
N ARG A 95 1.36 -4.26 8.26
CA ARG A 95 2.16 -4.69 9.43
C ARG A 95 3.61 -4.25 9.39
N LEU A 96 4.14 -3.87 8.23
CA LEU A 96 5.51 -3.33 8.14
C LEU A 96 5.65 -1.97 8.81
N HIS A 97 4.59 -1.17 8.83
CA HIS A 97 4.60 0.14 9.48
C HIS A 97 4.68 -0.01 11.00
N GLY A 98 5.66 0.66 11.60
CA GLY A 98 5.97 0.53 13.02
C GLY A 98 6.88 -0.67 13.35
N THR A 99 7.32 -1.45 12.35
CA THR A 99 8.28 -2.54 12.52
C THR A 99 9.70 -1.99 12.42
N PRO A 100 10.47 -1.98 13.52
CA PRO A 100 11.81 -1.36 13.54
C PRO A 100 12.82 -2.24 12.82
N GLN A 101 13.74 -1.60 12.08
CA GLN A 101 14.90 -2.21 11.44
C GLN A 101 16.21 -1.66 12.01
N ARG A 102 17.32 -2.33 11.72
CA ARG A 102 18.65 -1.89 12.12
C ARG A 102 19.08 -0.65 11.34
N ALA A 103 19.32 0.46 12.04
CA ALA A 103 19.67 1.75 11.45
C ALA A 103 20.96 1.73 10.62
N GLU A 104 21.87 0.77 10.90
CA GLU A 104 23.12 0.62 10.15
C GLU A 104 22.91 0.21 8.70
N PHE A 105 21.78 -0.47 8.40
CA PHE A 105 21.44 -0.95 7.06
C PHE A 105 20.23 -0.22 6.50
N HIS A 106 19.38 0.31 7.36
CA HIS A 106 18.11 0.97 7.01
C HIS A 106 18.01 2.29 7.82
N PRO A 107 18.58 3.39 7.30
CA PRO A 107 18.55 4.69 8.01
C PRO A 107 17.14 5.19 8.33
N GLU A 108 16.14 4.79 7.53
CA GLU A 108 14.72 5.06 7.73
C GLU A 108 14.11 4.33 8.93
N VAL A 109 14.80 3.30 9.46
CA VAL A 109 14.46 2.50 10.65
C VAL A 109 13.13 1.74 10.57
N ASP A 110 12.11 2.28 9.96
CA ASP A 110 10.76 1.69 9.84
C ASP A 110 10.62 0.87 8.55
N ALA A 111 10.23 -0.40 8.66
CA ALA A 111 10.08 -1.30 7.51
C ALA A 111 8.97 -0.86 6.55
N GLY A 112 7.91 -0.21 7.03
CA GLY A 112 6.85 0.34 6.18
C GLY A 112 7.32 1.55 5.38
N ILE A 113 8.14 2.43 5.97
CA ILE A 113 8.77 3.53 5.24
C ILE A 113 9.74 2.98 4.21
N HIS A 114 10.54 1.96 4.57
CA HIS A 114 11.40 1.25 3.62
C HIS A 114 10.61 0.70 2.44
N GLN A 115 9.50 0.04 2.71
CA GLN A 115 8.57 -0.49 1.70
C GLN A 115 8.10 0.59 0.72
N GLU A 116 7.74 1.77 1.21
CA GLU A 116 7.35 2.90 0.37
C GLU A 116 8.49 3.37 -0.53
N MET A 117 9.70 3.51 0.03
CA MET A 117 10.91 3.93 -0.71
C MET A 117 11.29 2.91 -1.79
N VAL A 118 11.24 1.62 -1.48
CA VAL A 118 11.53 0.53 -2.44
C VAL A 118 10.49 0.50 -3.56
N SER A 119 9.22 0.70 -3.25
CA SER A 119 8.15 0.77 -4.26
C SER A 119 8.37 1.93 -5.25
N ASP A 120 8.72 3.12 -4.76
CA ASP A 120 9.03 4.25 -5.63
C ASP A 120 10.33 4.05 -6.42
N MET A 121 11.33 3.37 -5.84
CA MET A 121 12.55 3.02 -6.54
C MET A 121 12.27 2.01 -7.67
N ALA A 122 11.44 1.00 -7.42
CA ALA A 122 11.01 0.03 -8.44
C ALA A 122 10.38 0.76 -9.66
N ALA A 123 9.50 1.73 -9.41
CA ALA A 123 8.89 2.53 -10.47
C ALA A 123 9.91 3.37 -11.27
N ARG A 124 11.03 3.77 -10.66
CA ARG A 124 12.11 4.52 -11.33
C ARG A 124 13.01 3.64 -12.18
N ILE A 125 13.38 2.44 -11.67
CA ILE A 125 14.31 1.53 -12.38
C ILE A 125 13.62 0.71 -13.47
N ALA A 126 12.32 0.43 -13.30
CA ALA A 126 11.51 -0.34 -14.24
C ALA A 126 10.13 0.33 -14.46
N PRO A 127 10.08 1.51 -15.13
CA PRO A 127 8.85 2.24 -15.31
C PRO A 127 7.78 1.42 -16.04
N GLY A 128 6.60 1.28 -15.42
CA GLY A 128 5.47 0.55 -15.99
C GLY A 128 5.55 -0.97 -15.87
N ASP A 129 6.59 -1.52 -15.24
CA ASP A 129 6.71 -2.96 -14.98
C ASP A 129 6.02 -3.33 -13.67
N ALA A 130 4.84 -3.94 -13.79
CA ALA A 130 4.05 -4.36 -12.63
C ALA A 130 4.69 -5.53 -11.88
N LEU A 131 5.48 -6.38 -12.54
CA LEU A 131 6.13 -7.51 -11.87
C LEU A 131 7.23 -7.02 -10.93
N VAL A 132 8.06 -6.08 -11.39
CA VAL A 132 9.07 -5.44 -10.53
C VAL A 132 8.41 -4.70 -9.39
N GLY A 133 7.31 -3.97 -9.65
CA GLY A 133 6.50 -3.31 -8.62
C GLY A 133 5.92 -4.29 -7.60
N TRP A 134 5.43 -5.45 -8.05
CA TRP A 134 4.94 -6.52 -7.18
C TRP A 134 6.05 -7.10 -6.31
N CYS A 135 7.19 -7.45 -6.91
CA CYS A 135 8.34 -7.93 -6.15
C CYS A 135 8.76 -6.92 -5.06
N ALA A 136 8.78 -5.63 -5.40
CA ALA A 136 9.04 -4.56 -4.44
C ALA A 136 8.00 -4.50 -3.32
N LEU A 137 6.72 -4.74 -3.62
CA LEU A 137 5.64 -4.74 -2.64
C LEU A 137 5.72 -5.90 -1.64
N VAL A 138 6.22 -7.06 -2.05
CA VAL A 138 6.13 -8.28 -1.25
C VAL A 138 7.46 -8.73 -0.63
N HIS A 139 8.61 -8.13 -0.99
CA HIS A 139 9.94 -8.64 -0.65
C HIS A 139 10.20 -8.78 0.86
N ASP A 140 9.63 -7.91 1.66
CA ASP A 140 9.92 -7.78 3.09
C ASP A 140 8.74 -8.16 4.01
N LEU A 141 7.67 -8.79 3.49
CA LEU A 141 6.48 -9.10 4.28
C LEU A 141 6.78 -9.92 5.54
N GLY A 142 7.82 -10.77 5.49
CA GLY A 142 8.25 -11.55 6.65
C GLY A 142 8.73 -10.72 7.83
N LYS A 143 9.23 -9.50 7.60
CA LYS A 143 9.62 -8.58 8.69
C LYS A 143 8.44 -8.22 9.59
N GLY A 144 7.24 -8.06 9.01
CA GLY A 144 6.01 -7.73 9.75
C GLY A 144 5.50 -8.83 10.70
N VAL A 145 6.07 -10.04 10.64
CA VAL A 145 5.73 -11.16 11.53
C VAL A 145 6.90 -11.60 12.43
N THR A 146 7.99 -10.85 12.42
CA THR A 146 9.14 -11.11 13.29
C THR A 146 8.74 -10.97 14.76
N PRO A 147 9.05 -11.98 15.62
CA PRO A 147 8.78 -11.89 17.05
C PRO A 147 9.45 -10.66 17.69
N ARG A 148 8.73 -9.96 18.56
CA ARG A 148 9.21 -8.72 19.21
C ARG A 148 10.58 -8.87 19.91
N VAL A 149 10.86 -10.06 20.44
CA VAL A 149 12.12 -10.37 21.14
C VAL A 149 13.34 -10.40 20.23
N GLN A 150 13.13 -10.50 18.91
CA GLN A 150 14.19 -10.53 17.90
C GLN A 150 14.47 -9.14 17.32
N LEU A 151 13.53 -8.20 17.46
CA LEU A 151 13.65 -6.87 16.88
C LEU A 151 14.89 -6.13 17.45
N PRO A 152 15.57 -5.35 16.63
CA PRO A 152 15.31 -4.98 15.22
C PRO A 152 15.94 -5.94 14.19
N ARG A 153 16.22 -7.18 14.56
CA ARG A 153 16.72 -8.23 13.66
C ARG A 153 15.53 -8.97 13.04
N HIS A 154 15.69 -9.38 11.78
CA HIS A 154 14.69 -10.09 11.02
C HIS A 154 15.26 -11.34 10.39
N ASP A 155 16.00 -12.14 11.20
CA ASP A 155 16.68 -13.33 10.72
C ASP A 155 15.65 -14.33 10.13
N GLY A 156 15.82 -14.71 8.87
CA GLY A 156 14.93 -15.64 8.16
C GLY A 156 13.60 -15.02 7.67
N HIS A 157 13.47 -13.68 7.65
CA HIS A 157 12.25 -13.04 7.17
C HIS A 157 11.92 -13.38 5.71
N GLU A 158 12.92 -13.70 4.88
CA GLU A 158 12.73 -14.14 3.51
C GLU A 158 11.89 -15.42 3.46
N THR A 159 12.19 -16.37 4.35
CA THR A 159 11.46 -17.66 4.44
C THR A 159 10.09 -17.47 5.08
N THR A 160 10.01 -16.70 6.17
CA THR A 160 8.72 -16.45 6.85
C THR A 160 7.77 -15.58 6.03
N GLY A 161 8.29 -14.83 5.06
CA GLY A 161 7.52 -14.05 4.11
C GLY A 161 6.81 -14.87 3.04
N LEU A 162 7.34 -16.04 2.65
CA LEU A 162 6.79 -16.84 1.54
C LEU A 162 5.31 -17.18 1.67
N PRO A 163 4.81 -17.68 2.82
CA PRO A 163 3.39 -17.95 2.98
C PRO A 163 2.52 -16.68 2.88
N LEU A 164 3.06 -15.52 3.29
CA LEU A 164 2.34 -14.24 3.22
C LEU A 164 2.25 -13.75 1.77
N VAL A 165 3.31 -13.94 0.98
CA VAL A 165 3.30 -13.64 -0.46
C VAL A 165 2.30 -14.54 -1.18
N GLN A 166 2.29 -15.83 -0.87
CA GLN A 166 1.34 -16.78 -1.45
C GLN A 166 -0.11 -16.37 -1.15
N ALA A 167 -0.44 -16.15 0.11
CA ALA A 167 -1.78 -15.74 0.53
C ALA A 167 -2.23 -14.40 -0.08
N MET A 168 -1.29 -13.52 -0.42
CA MET A 168 -1.58 -12.24 -1.06
C MET A 168 -1.73 -12.36 -2.59
N SER A 169 -1.31 -13.51 -3.16
CA SER A 169 -1.38 -13.80 -4.61
C SER A 169 -2.61 -14.63 -4.99
N GLU A 170 -3.34 -15.18 -4.04
CA GLU A 170 -4.59 -15.95 -4.17
C GLU A 170 -5.82 -15.02 -4.16
#